data_6b3957f57d0be10172776f6d16994162
#
_entry.id   6b3957f57d0be10172776f6d16994162
#
_cell.length_a   1.000
_cell.length_b   1.000
_cell.length_c   1.000
_cell.angle_alpha   90.00
_cell.angle_beta   90.00
_cell.angle_gamma   90.00
#
_symmetry.space_group_name_H-M   'P 1'
#
loop_
_entity.id
_entity.type
_entity.pdbx_description
1 polymer ?
#
loop_
_entity_poly.entity_id
_entity_poly.type
_entity_poly.pdbx_seq_one_letter_code
_entity_poly.pdbx_strand_id
1 'polypeptide(L)'
;MSDAATQGYYTAEEAEAVFQQANDAYGREDYATAQAQYEKLIAHGFGGPDVLYNLGTTHLARGDLGRAVLSLEQARKQGGRAEDLEANLALARARQVDKVVGAAADEAFLPRLAAATDGAAVAWVFFVAWLVGFALLLFRRAFPSMRSTAVAVVAGLCLTAAVPAALLLGAHIWVHQNVHEAVVLAPTLVARELPRSEGRSLFEVHAGLKVQLLEETGKYVRIRLPNGLEGWAERDGVSEI
;
A
#
# COMPACT_ATOMS: atom_id res chain seq x y z
N MET A 1 -26.29 27.55 6.59
CA MET A 1 -26.13 26.86 7.87
C MET A 1 -26.87 25.54 7.68
N SER A 2 -26.35 24.69 7.23
CA SER A 2 -25.39 23.59 7.27
C SER A 2 -26.06 22.33 7.87
N ASP A 3 -26.51 21.40 6.97
CA ASP A 3 -26.98 20.03 7.30
C ASP A 3 -25.81 19.04 7.41
N ALA A 4 -24.71 19.44 8.03
CA ALA A 4 -23.50 18.61 8.16
C ALA A 4 -23.42 17.84 9.50
N ALA A 5 -24.51 17.67 10.25
CA ALA A 5 -24.45 17.20 11.63
C ALA A 5 -25.30 15.98 11.98
N THR A 6 -25.65 15.10 11.03
CA THR A 6 -26.31 13.82 11.37
C THR A 6 -25.95 12.71 10.38
N GLN A 7 -24.67 12.51 10.10
CA GLN A 7 -24.25 11.19 9.59
C GLN A 7 -24.15 10.27 10.80
N GLY A 8 -25.26 9.60 11.12
CA GLY A 8 -25.30 8.57 12.14
C GLY A 8 -24.26 7.48 11.78
N TYR A 9 -23.49 7.06 12.78
CA TYR A 9 -22.58 5.93 12.61
C TYR A 9 -23.40 4.68 12.28
N TYR A 10 -23.05 3.97 11.21
CA TYR A 10 -23.64 2.67 10.95
C TYR A 10 -23.30 1.69 12.06
N THR A 11 -24.28 0.88 12.43
CA THR A 11 -24.02 -0.36 13.16
C THR A 11 -23.36 -1.37 12.22
N ALA A 12 -22.71 -2.39 12.77
CA ALA A 12 -22.13 -3.47 11.97
C ALA A 12 -23.19 -4.19 11.10
N GLU A 13 -24.41 -4.33 11.62
CA GLU A 13 -25.54 -4.95 10.90
C GLU A 13 -26.00 -4.09 9.71
N GLU A 14 -26.08 -2.77 9.91
CA GLU A 14 -26.44 -1.84 8.85
C GLU A 14 -25.34 -1.79 7.76
N ALA A 15 -24.06 -1.81 8.16
CA ALA A 15 -22.95 -1.85 7.23
C ALA A 15 -22.97 -3.15 6.41
N GLU A 16 -23.22 -4.30 7.03
CA GLU A 16 -23.37 -5.57 6.33
C GLU A 16 -24.53 -5.55 5.34
N ALA A 17 -25.68 -4.98 5.73
CA ALA A 17 -26.83 -4.85 4.83
C ALA A 17 -26.49 -3.97 3.60
N VAL A 18 -25.77 -2.87 3.78
CA VAL A 18 -25.31 -2.02 2.68
C VAL A 18 -24.29 -2.73 1.80
N PHE A 19 -23.39 -3.52 2.40
CA PHE A 19 -22.41 -4.33 1.66
C PHE A 19 -23.10 -5.36 0.76
N GLN A 20 -24.08 -6.07 1.28
CA GLN A 20 -24.87 -7.02 0.49
C GLN A 20 -25.66 -6.34 -0.64
N GLN A 21 -26.27 -5.18 -0.38
CA GLN A 21 -26.92 -4.39 -1.43
C GLN A 21 -25.97 -3.96 -2.53
N ALA A 22 -24.73 -3.58 -2.17
CA ALA A 22 -23.68 -3.25 -3.14
C ALA A 22 -23.28 -4.46 -4.00
N ASN A 23 -23.09 -5.64 -3.37
CA ASN A 23 -22.80 -6.89 -4.06
C ASN A 23 -23.94 -7.30 -5.02
N ASP A 24 -25.17 -7.17 -4.58
CA ASP A 24 -26.36 -7.44 -5.41
C ASP A 24 -26.47 -6.50 -6.60
N ALA A 25 -26.17 -5.22 -6.40
CA ALA A 25 -26.14 -4.23 -7.48
C ALA A 25 -25.04 -4.58 -8.49
N TYR A 26 -23.84 -4.94 -8.02
CA TYR A 26 -22.76 -5.39 -8.87
C TYR A 26 -23.15 -6.65 -9.68
N GLY A 27 -23.76 -7.64 -9.04
CA GLY A 27 -24.24 -8.86 -9.71
C GLY A 27 -25.31 -8.62 -10.79
N ARG A 28 -26.06 -7.50 -10.68
CA ARG A 28 -27.01 -7.05 -11.72
C ARG A 28 -26.38 -6.10 -12.73
N GLU A 29 -25.07 -5.92 -12.71
CA GLU A 29 -24.32 -4.98 -13.56
C GLU A 29 -24.69 -3.50 -13.34
N ASP A 30 -25.40 -3.18 -12.24
CA ASP A 30 -25.66 -1.81 -11.81
C ASP A 30 -24.44 -1.26 -11.04
N TYR A 31 -23.38 -1.06 -11.78
CA TYR A 31 -22.09 -0.62 -11.23
C TYR A 31 -22.15 0.79 -10.61
N ALA A 32 -23.09 1.62 -11.06
CA ALA A 32 -23.26 2.96 -10.50
C ALA A 32 -23.80 2.89 -9.06
N THR A 33 -24.83 2.08 -8.82
CA THR A 33 -25.37 1.84 -7.50
C THR A 33 -24.39 1.10 -6.63
N ALA A 34 -23.69 0.06 -7.14
CA ALA A 34 -22.67 -0.67 -6.41
C ALA A 34 -21.57 0.26 -5.91
N GLN A 35 -21.01 1.10 -6.78
CA GLN A 35 -20.00 2.10 -6.41
C GLN A 35 -20.49 3.02 -5.30
N ALA A 36 -21.68 3.62 -5.45
CA ALA A 36 -22.21 4.55 -4.47
C ALA A 36 -22.39 3.92 -3.08
N GLN A 37 -22.79 2.63 -3.02
CA GLN A 37 -22.94 1.92 -1.74
C GLN A 37 -21.56 1.57 -1.12
N TYR A 38 -20.57 1.13 -1.90
CA TYR A 38 -19.23 0.90 -1.37
C TYR A 38 -18.56 2.20 -0.88
N GLU A 39 -18.67 3.30 -1.65
CA GLU A 39 -18.17 4.61 -1.23
C GLU A 39 -18.84 5.09 0.06
N LYS A 40 -20.13 4.82 0.20
CA LYS A 40 -20.88 5.12 1.41
C LYS A 40 -20.36 4.33 2.62
N LEU A 41 -20.04 3.04 2.47
CA LEU A 41 -19.39 2.25 3.52
C LEU A 41 -18.06 2.85 3.94
N ILE A 42 -17.22 3.23 2.98
CA ILE A 42 -15.91 3.85 3.25
C ILE A 42 -16.08 5.17 4.02
N ALA A 43 -17.03 6.00 3.60
CA ALA A 43 -17.32 7.28 4.26
C ALA A 43 -17.78 7.13 5.73
N HIS A 44 -18.37 5.98 6.08
CA HIS A 44 -18.80 5.65 7.44
C HIS A 44 -17.77 4.82 8.23
N GLY A 45 -16.55 4.65 7.72
CA GLY A 45 -15.45 3.94 8.40
C GLY A 45 -15.40 2.43 8.17
N PHE A 46 -16.23 1.89 7.27
CA PHE A 46 -16.26 0.47 6.92
C PHE A 46 -15.47 0.17 5.62
N GLY A 47 -14.36 0.89 5.38
CA GLY A 47 -13.49 0.73 4.23
C GLY A 47 -12.47 -0.41 4.38
N GLY A 48 -12.90 -1.59 4.82
CA GLY A 48 -12.03 -2.77 4.91
C GLY A 48 -11.57 -3.31 3.54
N PRO A 49 -10.62 -4.27 3.52
CA PRO A 49 -10.02 -4.77 2.28
C PRO A 49 -11.04 -5.36 1.31
N ASP A 50 -12.10 -5.99 1.80
CA ASP A 50 -13.14 -6.58 0.94
C ASP A 50 -13.99 -5.50 0.26
N VAL A 51 -14.32 -4.42 0.97
CA VAL A 51 -15.06 -3.27 0.40
C VAL A 51 -14.21 -2.57 -0.66
N LEU A 52 -12.93 -2.35 -0.38
CA LEU A 52 -12.00 -1.74 -1.32
C LEU A 52 -11.76 -2.62 -2.55
N TYR A 53 -11.66 -3.93 -2.37
CA TYR A 53 -11.56 -4.89 -3.48
C TYR A 53 -12.78 -4.83 -4.38
N ASN A 54 -13.99 -4.89 -3.80
CA ASN A 54 -15.24 -4.86 -4.57
C ASN A 54 -15.46 -3.49 -5.23
N LEU A 55 -15.06 -2.39 -4.59
CA LEU A 55 -15.05 -1.07 -5.22
C LEU A 55 -14.07 -1.02 -6.40
N GLY A 56 -12.88 -1.57 -6.23
CA GLY A 56 -11.87 -1.64 -7.28
C GLY A 56 -12.34 -2.44 -8.50
N THR A 57 -12.97 -3.60 -8.29
CA THR A 57 -13.57 -4.39 -9.36
C THR A 57 -14.74 -3.68 -10.05
N THR A 58 -15.53 -2.93 -9.27
CA THR A 58 -16.63 -2.10 -9.81
C THR A 58 -16.08 -0.99 -10.72
N HIS A 59 -15.02 -0.29 -10.31
CA HIS A 59 -14.34 0.71 -11.14
C HIS A 59 -13.74 0.08 -12.40
N LEU A 60 -13.16 -1.12 -12.28
CA LEU A 60 -12.58 -1.85 -13.42
C LEU A 60 -13.65 -2.24 -14.46
N ALA A 61 -14.84 -2.66 -14.00
CA ALA A 61 -15.99 -2.95 -14.87
C ALA A 61 -16.52 -1.69 -15.57
N ARG A 62 -16.46 -0.53 -14.90
CA ARG A 62 -16.85 0.77 -15.48
C ARG A 62 -15.79 1.38 -16.40
N GLY A 63 -14.60 0.82 -16.45
CA GLY A 63 -13.47 1.36 -17.22
C GLY A 63 -12.76 2.54 -16.56
N ASP A 64 -13.05 2.85 -15.30
CA ASP A 64 -12.33 3.86 -14.51
C ASP A 64 -11.04 3.25 -13.95
N LEU A 65 -10.01 3.23 -14.79
CA LEU A 65 -8.77 2.52 -14.52
C LEU A 65 -7.99 3.11 -13.34
N GLY A 66 -7.98 4.44 -13.21
CA GLY A 66 -7.26 5.10 -12.12
C GLY A 66 -7.81 4.72 -10.75
N ARG A 67 -9.12 4.86 -10.57
CA ARG A 67 -9.78 4.49 -9.32
C ARG A 67 -9.78 2.99 -9.08
N ALA A 68 -9.87 2.17 -10.14
CA ALA A 68 -9.76 0.72 -10.01
C ALA A 68 -8.41 0.31 -9.40
N VAL A 69 -7.30 0.79 -9.97
CA VAL A 69 -5.96 0.51 -9.45
C VAL A 69 -5.80 1.04 -8.02
N LEU A 70 -6.26 2.26 -7.75
CA LEU A 70 -6.19 2.85 -6.41
C LEU A 70 -6.88 1.96 -5.36
N SER A 71 -8.14 1.61 -5.59
CA SER A 71 -8.92 0.81 -4.63
C SER A 71 -8.34 -0.60 -4.44
N LEU A 72 -7.89 -1.25 -5.52
CA LEU A 72 -7.25 -2.57 -5.45
C LEU A 72 -5.90 -2.51 -4.70
N GLU A 73 -5.08 -1.48 -4.93
CA GLU A 73 -3.81 -1.29 -4.21
C GLU A 73 -4.04 -0.98 -2.72
N GLN A 74 -5.07 -0.20 -2.40
CA GLN A 74 -5.47 0.05 -1.01
C GLN A 74 -5.97 -1.24 -0.33
N ALA A 75 -6.76 -2.07 -1.02
CA ALA A 75 -7.17 -3.38 -0.52
C ALA A 75 -5.95 -4.27 -0.22
N ARG A 76 -4.98 -4.30 -1.13
CA ARG A 76 -3.72 -5.04 -0.96
C ARG A 76 -2.91 -4.55 0.25
N LYS A 77 -2.78 -3.23 0.40
CA LYS A 77 -2.05 -2.60 1.51
C LYS A 77 -2.68 -2.91 2.88
N GLN A 78 -4.01 -3.06 2.93
CA GLN A 78 -4.74 -3.47 4.12
C GLN A 78 -4.72 -4.99 4.37
N GLY A 79 -3.93 -5.75 3.61
CA GLY A 79 -3.81 -7.20 3.78
C GLY A 79 -4.92 -8.01 3.12
N GLY A 80 -5.64 -7.43 2.18
CA GLY A 80 -6.61 -8.12 1.34
C GLY A 80 -5.93 -9.29 0.60
N ARG A 81 -6.51 -10.48 0.75
CA ARG A 81 -6.00 -11.74 0.18
C ARG A 81 -7.02 -12.37 -0.75
N ALA A 82 -7.90 -11.58 -1.36
CA ALA A 82 -8.79 -12.10 -2.36
C ALA A 82 -7.95 -12.78 -3.46
N GLU A 83 -8.26 -14.02 -3.77
CA GLU A 83 -7.53 -14.83 -4.78
C GLU A 83 -7.43 -14.08 -6.11
N ASP A 84 -8.47 -13.31 -6.44
CA ASP A 84 -8.56 -12.55 -7.68
C ASP A 84 -7.94 -11.14 -7.59
N LEU A 85 -7.46 -10.70 -6.44
CA LEU A 85 -6.91 -9.35 -6.28
C LEU A 85 -5.72 -9.10 -7.22
N GLU A 86 -4.76 -10.01 -7.23
CA GLU A 86 -3.59 -9.91 -8.11
C GLU A 86 -3.97 -10.09 -9.58
N ALA A 87 -4.97 -10.93 -9.87
CA ALA A 87 -5.49 -11.09 -11.22
C ALA A 87 -6.15 -9.79 -11.73
N ASN A 88 -6.95 -9.13 -10.89
CA ASN A 88 -7.58 -7.86 -11.23
C ASN A 88 -6.56 -6.71 -11.36
N LEU A 89 -5.53 -6.68 -10.50
CA LEU A 89 -4.42 -5.74 -10.67
C LEU A 89 -3.64 -6.00 -11.97
N ALA A 90 -3.40 -7.26 -12.32
CA ALA A 90 -2.75 -7.62 -13.57
C ALA A 90 -3.60 -7.22 -14.79
N LEU A 91 -4.92 -7.44 -14.71
CA LEU A 91 -5.86 -7.01 -15.75
C LEU A 91 -5.86 -5.48 -15.89
N ALA A 92 -5.89 -4.75 -14.76
CA ALA A 92 -5.81 -3.30 -14.76
C ALA A 92 -4.52 -2.81 -15.41
N ARG A 93 -3.37 -3.38 -15.03
CA ARG A 93 -2.05 -3.06 -15.63
C ARG A 93 -2.00 -3.37 -17.12
N ALA A 94 -2.63 -4.47 -17.57
CA ALA A 94 -2.70 -4.80 -18.99
C ALA A 94 -3.47 -3.75 -19.81
N ARG A 95 -4.46 -3.08 -19.19
CA ARG A 95 -5.27 -2.02 -19.81
C ARG A 95 -4.63 -0.63 -19.75
N GLN A 96 -3.54 -0.45 -18.98
CA GLN A 96 -2.83 0.83 -18.89
C GLN A 96 -2.26 1.23 -20.26
N VAL A 97 -2.34 2.53 -20.55
CA VAL A 97 -1.74 3.13 -21.75
C VAL A 97 -0.22 3.14 -21.59
N ASP A 98 0.25 3.50 -20.41
CA ASP A 98 1.68 3.64 -20.14
C ASP A 98 2.34 2.27 -19.94
N LYS A 99 3.25 1.93 -20.85
CA LYS A 99 4.11 0.76 -20.72
C LYS A 99 5.47 1.21 -20.23
N VAL A 100 5.57 1.50 -18.92
CA VAL A 100 6.85 1.89 -18.33
C VAL A 100 7.77 0.67 -18.30
N VAL A 101 8.72 0.63 -19.24
CA VAL A 101 9.73 -0.42 -19.34
C VAL A 101 11.01 0.06 -18.63
N GLY A 102 11.53 -0.79 -17.77
CA GLY A 102 12.76 -0.53 -17.03
C GLY A 102 12.48 -0.24 -15.55
N ALA A 103 13.09 -1.04 -14.67
CA ALA A 103 13.27 -0.62 -13.28
C ALA A 103 14.32 0.49 -13.29
N ALA A 104 14.12 1.55 -12.49
CA ALA A 104 15.17 2.53 -12.26
C ALA A 104 16.41 1.78 -11.77
N ALA A 105 17.52 1.94 -12.48
CA ALA A 105 18.81 1.38 -12.06
C ALA A 105 19.19 1.89 -10.64
N ASP A 106 18.60 3.02 -10.24
CA ASP A 106 18.80 3.73 -8.98
C ASP A 106 17.68 3.53 -7.94
N GLU A 107 16.83 2.48 -8.08
CA GLU A 107 15.99 2.15 -6.92
C GLU A 107 16.90 1.93 -5.72
N ALA A 108 16.71 2.73 -4.68
CA ALA A 108 17.49 2.63 -3.47
C ALA A 108 17.45 1.19 -2.92
N PHE A 109 18.58 0.70 -2.45
CA PHE A 109 18.75 -0.67 -1.96
C PHE A 109 17.68 -1.07 -0.91
N LEU A 110 17.32 -0.15 0.00
CA LEU A 110 16.37 -0.41 1.07
C LEU A 110 14.95 -0.73 0.59
N PRO A 111 14.32 0.01 -0.35
CA PRO A 111 13.02 -0.37 -0.91
C PRO A 111 13.02 -1.75 -1.57
N ARG A 112 14.07 -2.09 -2.34
CA ARG A 112 14.20 -3.43 -2.95
C ARG A 112 14.28 -4.53 -1.92
N LEU A 113 15.07 -4.31 -0.86
CA LEU A 113 15.23 -5.27 0.23
C LEU A 113 13.92 -5.48 1.00
N ALA A 114 13.21 -4.39 1.29
CA ALA A 114 11.90 -4.46 1.94
C ALA A 114 10.87 -5.16 1.05
N ALA A 115 10.82 -4.87 -0.26
CA ALA A 115 9.90 -5.53 -1.20
C ALA A 115 10.16 -7.03 -1.36
N ALA A 116 11.41 -7.48 -1.17
CA ALA A 116 11.80 -8.90 -1.28
C ALA A 116 11.46 -9.73 -0.03
N THR A 117 11.02 -9.10 1.07
CA THR A 117 10.79 -9.78 2.36
C THR A 117 9.42 -9.41 2.94
N ASP A 118 8.82 -10.35 3.67
CA ASP A 118 7.60 -10.09 4.43
C ASP A 118 7.95 -9.45 5.78
N GLY A 119 7.55 -8.21 6.00
CA GLY A 119 7.82 -7.47 7.22
C GLY A 119 7.27 -8.15 8.48
N ALA A 120 6.11 -8.82 8.41
CA ALA A 120 5.54 -9.55 9.54
C ALA A 120 6.39 -10.78 9.88
N ALA A 121 6.83 -11.52 8.87
CA ALA A 121 7.74 -12.67 9.08
C ALA A 121 9.08 -12.23 9.67
N VAL A 122 9.66 -11.12 9.17
CA VAL A 122 10.89 -10.54 9.73
C VAL A 122 10.71 -10.13 11.18
N ALA A 123 9.59 -9.49 11.54
CA ALA A 123 9.28 -9.10 12.91
C ALA A 123 9.17 -10.32 13.84
N TRP A 124 8.53 -11.40 13.40
CA TRP A 124 8.46 -12.65 14.15
C TRP A 124 9.82 -13.31 14.34
N VAL A 125 10.65 -13.36 13.30
CA VAL A 125 12.02 -13.90 13.39
C VAL A 125 12.84 -13.10 14.39
N PHE A 126 12.80 -11.76 14.31
CA PHE A 126 13.44 -10.89 15.27
C PHE A 126 12.97 -11.17 16.71
N PHE A 127 11.66 -11.16 16.92
CA PHE A 127 11.07 -11.32 18.26
C PHE A 127 11.44 -12.66 18.89
N VAL A 128 11.29 -13.75 18.15
CA VAL A 128 11.60 -15.10 18.63
C VAL A 128 13.10 -15.25 18.92
N ALA A 129 13.96 -14.84 18.01
CA ALA A 129 15.40 -14.91 18.19
C ALA A 129 15.87 -14.09 19.40
N TRP A 130 15.36 -12.89 19.57
CA TRP A 130 15.63 -12.02 20.69
C TRP A 130 15.15 -12.62 22.01
N LEU A 131 13.88 -13.08 22.07
CA LEU A 131 13.27 -13.67 23.26
C LEU A 131 14.00 -14.93 23.71
N VAL A 132 14.26 -15.85 22.79
CA VAL A 132 14.96 -17.11 23.08
C VAL A 132 16.38 -16.85 23.52
N GLY A 133 17.10 -15.95 22.85
CA GLY A 133 18.46 -15.57 23.22
C GLY A 133 18.55 -15.03 24.64
N PHE A 134 17.70 -14.09 25.01
CA PHE A 134 17.66 -13.55 26.38
C PHE A 134 17.16 -14.55 27.42
N ALA A 135 16.14 -15.36 27.10
CA ALA A 135 15.64 -16.41 28.00
C ALA A 135 16.74 -17.42 28.34
N LEU A 136 17.55 -17.84 27.36
CA LEU A 136 18.69 -18.73 27.57
C LEU A 136 19.78 -18.11 28.44
N LEU A 137 20.06 -16.80 28.26
CA LEU A 137 21.01 -16.08 29.13
C LEU A 137 20.50 -15.96 30.56
N LEU A 138 19.21 -15.64 30.75
CA LEU A 138 18.57 -15.60 32.06
C LEU A 138 18.57 -16.97 32.75
N PHE A 139 18.22 -18.03 32.01
CA PHE A 139 18.28 -19.41 32.49
C PHE A 139 19.68 -19.77 32.95
N ARG A 140 20.69 -19.49 32.14
CA ARG A 140 22.11 -19.70 32.53
C ARG A 140 22.51 -18.93 33.76
N ARG A 141 21.94 -17.74 33.99
CA ARG A 141 22.19 -16.91 35.18
C ARG A 141 21.49 -17.46 36.42
N ALA A 142 20.27 -17.94 36.27
CA ALA A 142 19.43 -18.42 37.35
C ALA A 142 19.88 -19.82 37.88
N PHE A 143 20.36 -20.70 36.95
CA PHE A 143 20.73 -22.06 37.27
C PHE A 143 22.22 -22.34 37.06
N PRO A 144 23.09 -21.96 38.06
CA PRO A 144 24.55 -22.11 37.94
C PRO A 144 25.02 -23.54 37.71
N SER A 145 24.28 -24.54 38.24
CA SER A 145 24.58 -25.97 38.07
C SER A 145 24.39 -26.48 36.63
N MET A 146 23.58 -25.76 35.81
CA MET A 146 23.29 -26.09 34.43
C MET A 146 24.01 -25.17 33.42
N ARG A 147 25.09 -24.53 33.80
CA ARG A 147 25.90 -23.63 32.97
C ARG A 147 26.66 -24.40 31.90
N SER A 148 25.98 -24.76 30.84
CA SER A 148 26.59 -25.37 29.65
C SER A 148 27.13 -24.30 28.70
N THR A 149 28.29 -24.57 28.08
CA THR A 149 28.85 -23.75 27.00
C THR A 149 27.92 -23.79 25.78
N ALA A 150 27.28 -24.92 25.53
CA ALA A 150 26.31 -25.04 24.44
C ALA A 150 25.15 -24.03 24.57
N VAL A 151 24.60 -23.85 25.78
CA VAL A 151 23.54 -22.86 26.03
C VAL A 151 24.03 -21.43 25.72
N ALA A 152 25.27 -21.11 26.08
CA ALA A 152 25.83 -19.80 25.76
C ALA A 152 26.02 -19.60 24.25
N VAL A 153 26.47 -20.62 23.53
CA VAL A 153 26.63 -20.59 22.07
C VAL A 153 25.29 -20.42 21.38
N VAL A 154 24.30 -21.19 21.78
CA VAL A 154 22.93 -21.07 21.17
C VAL A 154 22.33 -19.70 21.47
N ALA A 155 22.45 -19.18 22.68
CA ALA A 155 22.00 -17.82 23.03
C ALA A 155 22.72 -16.77 22.17
N GLY A 156 24.04 -16.89 21.99
CA GLY A 156 24.83 -16.03 21.13
C GLY A 156 24.36 -16.07 19.67
N LEU A 157 24.12 -17.26 19.12
CA LEU A 157 23.63 -17.43 17.76
C LEU A 157 22.24 -16.80 17.57
N CYS A 158 21.33 -17.00 18.53
CA CYS A 158 20.00 -16.38 18.49
C CYS A 158 20.11 -14.86 18.49
N LEU A 159 20.90 -14.27 19.39
CA LEU A 159 21.07 -12.81 19.46
C LEU A 159 21.80 -12.25 18.23
N THR A 160 22.76 -12.99 17.67
CA THR A 160 23.44 -12.59 16.43
C THR A 160 22.47 -12.60 15.25
N ALA A 161 21.59 -13.60 15.15
CA ALA A 161 20.55 -13.67 14.13
C ALA A 161 19.48 -12.56 14.27
N ALA A 162 19.23 -12.07 15.48
CA ALA A 162 18.31 -10.97 15.70
C ALA A 162 18.81 -9.64 15.12
N VAL A 163 20.12 -9.43 14.97
CA VAL A 163 20.68 -8.17 14.44
C VAL A 163 20.28 -7.91 12.99
N PRO A 164 20.51 -8.82 12.01
CA PRO A 164 20.08 -8.59 10.65
C PRO A 164 18.55 -8.50 10.53
N ALA A 165 17.79 -9.24 11.33
CA ALA A 165 16.34 -9.12 11.36
C ALA A 165 15.88 -7.75 11.86
N ALA A 166 16.55 -7.17 12.87
CA ALA A 166 16.28 -5.80 13.34
C ALA A 166 16.60 -4.75 12.25
N LEU A 167 17.70 -4.91 11.52
CA LEU A 167 18.08 -4.01 10.43
C LEU A 167 17.05 -4.09 9.27
N LEU A 168 16.60 -5.28 8.92
CA LEU A 168 15.54 -5.47 7.93
C LEU A 168 14.22 -4.84 8.38
N LEU A 169 13.84 -5.04 9.63
CA LEU A 169 12.63 -4.42 10.20
C LEU A 169 12.76 -2.89 10.18
N GLY A 170 13.92 -2.34 10.52
CA GLY A 170 14.21 -0.92 10.39
C GLY A 170 14.06 -0.42 8.95
N ALA A 171 14.52 -1.19 7.96
CA ALA A 171 14.33 -0.88 6.54
C ALA A 171 12.85 -0.87 6.14
N HIS A 172 12.06 -1.86 6.58
CA HIS A 172 10.61 -1.86 6.35
C HIS A 172 9.91 -0.64 6.93
N ILE A 173 10.23 -0.29 8.19
CA ILE A 173 9.65 0.89 8.86
C ILE A 173 10.04 2.16 8.11
N TRP A 174 11.31 2.29 7.73
CA TRP A 174 11.79 3.46 7.00
C TRP A 174 11.10 3.61 5.63
N VAL A 175 10.97 2.52 4.87
CA VAL A 175 10.27 2.52 3.57
C VAL A 175 8.82 2.92 3.76
N HIS A 176 8.13 2.34 4.75
CA HIS A 176 6.72 2.65 5.01
C HIS A 176 6.48 4.12 5.40
N GLN A 177 7.46 4.76 6.05
CA GLN A 177 7.37 6.16 6.47
C GLN A 177 7.83 7.16 5.41
N ASN A 178 8.71 6.77 4.48
CA ASN A 178 9.36 7.70 3.56
C ASN A 178 9.02 7.47 2.08
N VAL A 179 8.40 6.34 1.75
CA VAL A 179 8.00 6.04 0.37
C VAL A 179 6.48 6.17 0.26
N HIS A 180 6.04 7.29 -0.28
CA HIS A 180 4.63 7.57 -0.54
C HIS A 180 4.31 7.15 -1.98
N GLU A 181 3.55 6.09 -2.12
CA GLU A 181 3.06 5.63 -3.42
C GLU A 181 1.69 6.24 -3.72
N ALA A 182 1.47 6.58 -4.98
CA ALA A 182 0.21 7.11 -5.45
C ALA A 182 -0.16 6.51 -6.82
N VAL A 183 -1.43 6.65 -7.16
CA VAL A 183 -1.96 6.27 -8.47
C VAL A 183 -2.41 7.53 -9.21
N VAL A 184 -2.08 7.61 -10.50
CA VAL A 184 -2.58 8.65 -11.40
C VAL A 184 -4.06 8.41 -11.64
N LEU A 185 -4.89 9.40 -11.30
CA LEU A 185 -6.35 9.36 -11.50
C LEU A 185 -6.77 10.12 -12.76
N ALA A 186 -6.05 11.18 -13.11
CA ALA A 186 -6.33 11.98 -14.29
C ALA A 186 -6.20 11.14 -15.57
N PRO A 187 -7.10 11.28 -16.55
CA PRO A 187 -6.98 10.59 -17.83
C PRO A 187 -5.64 10.83 -18.52
N THR A 188 -5.12 12.06 -18.40
CA THR A 188 -3.78 12.47 -18.82
C THR A 188 -3.24 13.46 -17.80
N LEU A 189 -2.05 13.21 -17.30
CA LEU A 189 -1.35 14.06 -16.33
C LEU A 189 0.01 14.46 -16.92
N VAL A 190 0.21 15.76 -17.06
CA VAL A 190 1.45 16.33 -17.64
C VAL A 190 2.44 16.62 -16.53
N ALA A 191 3.60 15.97 -16.58
CA ALA A 191 4.72 16.24 -15.70
C ALA A 191 5.65 17.30 -16.33
N ARG A 192 6.03 18.29 -15.54
CA ARG A 192 6.79 19.49 -15.95
C ARG A 192 8.12 19.58 -15.20
N GLU A 193 9.02 20.37 -15.76
CA GLU A 193 10.33 20.63 -15.15
C GLU A 193 10.21 21.44 -13.84
N LEU A 194 9.25 22.34 -13.75
CA LEU A 194 9.05 23.25 -12.61
C LEU A 194 7.60 23.19 -12.11
N PRO A 195 7.34 23.48 -10.81
CA PRO A 195 6.00 23.48 -10.21
C PRO A 195 5.18 24.72 -10.63
N ARG A 196 4.93 24.86 -11.92
CA ARG A 196 4.13 25.95 -12.50
C ARG A 196 3.50 25.52 -13.82
N SER A 197 2.37 26.15 -14.18
CA SER A 197 1.60 25.81 -15.38
C SER A 197 2.34 26.05 -16.69
N GLU A 198 3.22 27.07 -16.71
CA GLU A 198 3.98 27.50 -17.90
C GLU A 198 5.34 26.78 -18.05
N GLY A 199 5.64 25.80 -17.21
CA GLY A 199 6.87 25.03 -17.25
C GLY A 199 6.95 24.12 -18.50
N ARG A 200 8.18 23.82 -18.94
CA ARG A 200 8.43 22.85 -20.02
C ARG A 200 7.84 21.48 -19.60
N SER A 201 7.03 20.90 -20.48
CA SER A 201 6.56 19.52 -20.34
C SER A 201 7.73 18.55 -20.52
N LEU A 202 7.88 17.59 -19.61
CA LEU A 202 8.89 16.54 -19.67
C LEU A 202 8.31 15.24 -20.23
N PHE A 203 7.19 14.81 -19.69
CA PHE A 203 6.47 13.62 -20.10
C PHE A 203 5.00 13.70 -19.71
N GLU A 204 4.20 12.80 -20.24
CA GLU A 204 2.79 12.62 -19.91
C GLU A 204 2.59 11.22 -19.36
N VAL A 205 1.67 11.07 -18.41
CA VAL A 205 1.25 9.79 -17.84
C VAL A 205 -0.26 9.72 -17.76
N HIS A 206 -0.79 8.51 -17.73
CA HIS A 206 -2.22 8.27 -17.82
C HIS A 206 -2.76 7.53 -16.59
N ALA A 207 -4.08 7.51 -16.45
CA ALA A 207 -4.79 6.90 -15.34
C ALA A 207 -4.36 5.45 -15.09
N GLY A 208 -4.19 5.11 -13.82
CA GLY A 208 -3.82 3.79 -13.34
C GLY A 208 -2.32 3.57 -13.16
N LEU A 209 -1.45 4.48 -13.63
CA LEU A 209 -0.02 4.35 -13.40
C LEU A 209 0.32 4.61 -11.92
N LYS A 210 1.08 3.70 -11.31
CA LYS A 210 1.68 3.92 -9.98
C LYS A 210 2.91 4.80 -10.09
N VAL A 211 3.00 5.76 -9.19
CA VAL A 211 4.11 6.70 -9.08
C VAL A 211 4.51 6.86 -7.62
N GLN A 212 5.74 7.32 -7.38
CA GLN A 212 6.16 7.77 -6.04
C GLN A 212 5.97 9.27 -5.93
N LEU A 213 5.48 9.72 -4.78
CA LEU A 213 5.44 11.14 -4.42
C LEU A 213 6.72 11.49 -3.67
N LEU A 214 7.38 12.58 -4.07
CA LEU A 214 8.66 13.00 -3.49
C LEU A 214 8.53 14.28 -2.68
N GLU A 215 7.94 15.31 -3.25
CA GLU A 215 7.91 16.65 -2.69
C GLU A 215 6.61 17.36 -3.12
N GLU A 216 6.02 18.15 -2.25
CA GLU A 216 4.83 18.94 -2.55
C GLU A 216 5.14 20.44 -2.49
N THR A 217 4.66 21.18 -3.46
CA THR A 217 4.82 22.64 -3.52
C THR A 217 3.52 23.27 -4.04
N GLY A 218 2.75 23.85 -3.14
CA GLY A 218 1.45 24.45 -3.46
C GLY A 218 0.48 23.42 -4.03
N LYS A 219 0.03 23.60 -5.28
CA LYS A 219 -0.85 22.67 -5.97
C LYS A 219 -0.11 21.62 -6.82
N TYR A 220 1.20 21.56 -6.73
CA TYR A 220 2.03 20.63 -7.48
C TYR A 220 2.69 19.61 -6.57
N VAL A 221 2.87 18.42 -7.10
CA VAL A 221 3.61 17.32 -6.47
C VAL A 221 4.68 16.82 -7.44
N ARG A 222 5.87 16.57 -6.93
CA ARG A 222 6.94 15.96 -7.70
C ARG A 222 6.75 14.44 -7.69
N ILE A 223 6.52 13.89 -8.85
CA ILE A 223 6.31 12.45 -9.04
C ILE A 223 7.56 11.81 -9.63
N ARG A 224 7.82 10.56 -9.23
CA ARG A 224 8.85 9.69 -9.82
C ARG A 224 8.18 8.45 -10.42
N LEU A 225 8.49 8.17 -11.67
CA LEU A 225 8.05 6.97 -12.36
C LEU A 225 8.89 5.74 -12.00
N PRO A 226 8.42 4.51 -12.25
CA PRO A 226 9.19 3.29 -12.03
C PRO A 226 10.52 3.21 -12.79
N ASN A 227 10.67 3.94 -13.89
CA ASN A 227 11.92 4.04 -14.67
C ASN A 227 12.87 5.16 -14.19
N GLY A 228 12.52 5.86 -13.09
CA GLY A 228 13.33 6.91 -12.48
C GLY A 228 13.11 8.32 -13.05
N LEU A 229 12.28 8.50 -14.07
CA LEU A 229 11.93 9.84 -14.54
C LEU A 229 11.15 10.62 -13.49
N GLU A 230 11.50 11.89 -13.31
CA GLU A 230 10.86 12.78 -12.34
C GLU A 230 10.31 14.02 -13.02
N GLY A 231 9.22 14.55 -12.46
CA GLY A 231 8.62 15.79 -12.91
C GLY A 231 7.54 16.28 -11.96
N TRP A 232 7.19 17.56 -12.08
CA TRP A 232 6.14 18.21 -11.32
C TRP A 232 4.79 18.08 -12.01
N ALA A 233 3.82 17.50 -11.33
CA ALA A 233 2.45 17.29 -11.80
C ALA A 233 1.45 18.00 -10.88
N GLU A 234 0.22 18.20 -11.34
CA GLU A 234 -0.84 18.74 -10.48
C GLU A 234 -1.26 17.68 -9.46
N ARG A 235 -1.34 18.10 -8.19
CA ARG A 235 -1.64 17.23 -7.05
C ARG A 235 -3.01 16.55 -7.17
N ASP A 236 -3.98 17.24 -7.75
CA ASP A 236 -5.35 16.73 -7.95
C ASP A 236 -5.42 15.56 -8.94
N GLY A 237 -4.38 15.39 -9.77
CA GLY A 237 -4.29 14.29 -10.75
C GLY A 237 -3.82 12.97 -10.16
N VAL A 238 -3.41 12.91 -8.90
CA VAL A 238 -2.91 11.70 -8.23
C VAL A 238 -3.57 11.50 -6.87
N SER A 239 -3.67 10.24 -6.43
CA SER A 239 -4.14 9.90 -5.09
C SER A 239 -3.21 8.90 -4.42
N GLU A 240 -2.90 9.12 -3.15
CA GLU A 240 -2.10 8.20 -2.33
C GLU A 240 -2.82 6.88 -2.10
N ILE A 241 -2.00 5.81 -2.01
CA ILE A 241 -2.45 4.44 -1.74
C ILE A 241 -2.56 4.22 -0.24
#